data_271cbf0e09933f22e64f333d16c2c802
#
_entry.id   271cbf0e09933f22e64f333d16c2c802
#
_cell.length_a   1.000
_cell.length_b   1.000
_cell.length_c   1.000
_cell.angle_alpha   90.00
_cell.angle_beta   90.00
_cell.angle_gamma   90.00
#
_symmetry.space_group_name_H-M   'P 1'
#
loop_
_entity.id
_entity.type
_entity.pdbx_description
1 polymer ?
#
loop_
_entity_poly.entity_id
_entity_poly.type
_entity_poly.pdbx_seq_one_letter_code
_entity_poly.pdbx_strand_id
1 'polypeptide(L)'
;EQMVNDFNEYGWDADAHVHKIYSGKDKVTEKKIIISTWQSIYKFPKRYFDDIDCVIGDEAHLFKSKSLTGIMTKLHNAKYRFGFTGTLDGSKTHKWVLEGLFGSCKQVTKTDELIKSGYLSKFRIKVLLCNHAPQYFESYQEEIDFLVQHRGRNNLIKNLVADIEGNTLVLFNYIEKHGEPLYELINNTVDEQRKTFFVHGGTDVEAVSYTHLTL
;
A
#
# COMPACT_ATOMS: atom_id res chain seq x y z
N GLU A 1 1.81 12.24 6.18
CA GLU A 1 2.70 12.46 7.34
C GLU A 1 4.05 11.81 7.13
N GLN A 2 4.15 10.53 6.84
CA GLN A 2 5.40 9.80 6.69
C GLN A 2 6.38 10.51 5.75
N MET A 3 5.99 10.84 4.52
CA MET A 3 6.85 11.52 3.54
C MET A 3 7.46 12.84 4.06
N VAL A 4 6.73 13.59 4.90
CA VAL A 4 7.26 14.82 5.52
C VAL A 4 8.26 14.50 6.61
N ASN A 5 8.00 13.46 7.40
CA ASN A 5 8.93 12.98 8.42
C ASN A 5 10.23 12.48 7.77
N ASP A 6 10.11 11.70 6.70
CA ASP A 6 11.27 11.20 5.94
C ASP A 6 12.14 12.36 5.41
N PHE A 7 11.52 13.42 4.89
CA PHE A 7 12.26 14.60 4.44
C PHE A 7 13.00 15.30 5.60
N ASN A 8 12.36 15.42 6.77
CA ASN A 8 12.99 15.98 7.95
C ASN A 8 14.17 15.11 8.43
N GLU A 9 14.01 13.78 8.40
CA GLU A 9 15.09 12.82 8.74
C GLU A 9 16.28 12.92 7.78
N TYR A 10 16.03 13.21 6.49
CA TYR A 10 17.08 13.51 5.51
C TYR A 10 17.70 14.90 5.67
N GLY A 11 17.33 15.66 6.70
CA GLY A 11 17.90 16.96 7.02
C GLY A 11 17.31 18.14 6.25
N TRP A 12 16.15 17.96 5.59
CA TRP A 12 15.44 19.03 4.93
C TRP A 12 14.23 19.47 5.77
N ASP A 13 14.14 20.75 6.12
CA ASP A 13 13.03 21.32 6.90
C ASP A 13 11.74 21.35 6.07
N ALA A 14 11.08 20.20 6.01
CA ALA A 14 9.84 20.05 5.27
C ALA A 14 8.67 20.82 5.94
N ASP A 15 8.68 20.97 7.26
CA ASP A 15 7.62 21.67 7.97
C ASP A 15 7.59 23.18 7.64
N ALA A 16 8.75 23.79 7.35
CA ALA A 16 8.82 25.16 6.89
C ALA A 16 8.26 25.34 5.46
N HIS A 17 8.48 24.36 4.57
CA HIS A 17 8.27 24.53 3.13
C HIS A 17 7.04 23.81 2.56
N VAL A 18 6.54 22.77 3.23
CA VAL A 18 5.47 21.91 2.75
C VAL A 18 4.13 22.25 3.37
N HIS A 19 3.11 22.33 2.53
CA HIS A 19 1.72 22.30 2.95
C HIS A 19 1.12 20.91 2.75
N LYS A 20 0.50 20.38 3.79
CA LYS A 20 -0.12 19.04 3.80
C LYS A 20 -1.62 19.15 3.59
N ILE A 21 -2.16 18.54 2.52
CA ILE A 21 -3.59 18.47 2.27
C ILE A 21 -4.08 17.03 2.43
N TYR A 22 -4.77 16.78 3.53
CA TYR A 22 -5.48 15.53 3.81
C TYR A 22 -6.77 15.84 4.59
N SER A 23 -7.55 14.83 4.93
CA SER A 23 -8.87 15.02 5.56
C SER A 23 -8.85 16.06 6.70
N GLY A 24 -9.68 17.10 6.59
CA GLY A 24 -9.83 18.16 7.60
C GLY A 24 -8.78 19.28 7.58
N LYS A 25 -7.84 19.31 6.63
CA LYS A 25 -6.83 20.36 6.50
C LYS A 25 -7.20 21.41 5.46
N ASP A 26 -6.66 22.62 5.62
CA ASP A 26 -6.87 23.74 4.70
C ASP A 26 -6.39 23.39 3.28
N LYS A 27 -7.17 23.88 2.31
CA LYS A 27 -6.94 23.63 0.87
C LYS A 27 -6.12 24.71 0.20
N VAL A 28 -6.00 25.88 0.84
CA VAL A 28 -5.31 27.05 0.32
C VAL A 28 -4.03 27.26 1.09
N THR A 29 -2.95 27.55 0.38
CA THR A 29 -1.63 27.80 0.96
C THR A 29 -0.81 28.73 0.09
N GLU A 30 0.09 29.48 0.70
CA GLU A 30 1.15 30.25 0.03
C GLU A 30 2.45 29.43 -0.10
N LYS A 31 2.50 28.25 0.53
CA LYS A 31 3.69 27.37 0.44
C LYS A 31 3.82 26.81 -0.97
N LYS A 32 5.05 26.76 -1.45
CA LYS A 32 5.37 26.35 -2.83
C LYS A 32 5.27 24.83 -3.06
N ILE A 33 5.31 24.04 -2.00
CA ILE A 33 5.29 22.59 -2.07
C ILE A 33 4.02 22.07 -1.38
N ILE A 34 3.26 21.27 -2.09
CA ILE A 34 2.02 20.65 -1.60
C ILE A 34 2.20 19.15 -1.60
N ILE A 35 2.01 18.51 -0.47
CA ILE A 35 1.89 17.05 -0.35
C ILE A 35 0.44 16.70 -0.05
N SER A 36 -0.15 15.87 -0.88
CA SER A 36 -1.57 15.50 -0.76
C SER A 36 -1.81 14.05 -1.15
N THR A 37 -2.81 13.44 -0.54
CA THR A 37 -3.41 12.22 -1.07
C THR A 37 -4.34 12.57 -2.25
N TRP A 38 -4.41 11.70 -3.24
CA TRP A 38 -5.28 11.95 -4.41
C TRP A 38 -6.77 12.09 -4.02
N GLN A 39 -7.22 11.39 -2.98
CA GLN A 39 -8.59 11.46 -2.46
C GLN A 39 -8.95 12.86 -2.00
N SER A 40 -7.99 13.60 -1.49
CA SER A 40 -8.21 14.95 -0.96
C SER A 40 -8.37 16.00 -2.07
N ILE A 41 -7.77 15.79 -3.24
CA ILE A 41 -7.67 16.81 -4.29
C ILE A 41 -8.40 16.46 -5.60
N TYR A 42 -8.83 15.21 -5.83
CA TYR A 42 -9.38 14.81 -7.13
C TYR A 42 -10.67 15.57 -7.51
N LYS A 43 -11.45 16.04 -6.53
CA LYS A 43 -12.66 16.84 -6.74
C LYS A 43 -12.38 18.34 -6.90
N PHE A 44 -11.14 18.80 -6.71
CA PHE A 44 -10.84 20.23 -6.83
C PHE A 44 -11.05 20.72 -8.28
N PRO A 45 -11.48 21.98 -8.46
CA PRO A 45 -11.66 22.54 -9.79
C PRO A 45 -10.32 22.70 -10.50
N LYS A 46 -10.36 22.72 -11.84
CA LYS A 46 -9.15 22.85 -12.68
C LYS A 46 -8.28 24.03 -12.29
N ARG A 47 -8.90 25.19 -12.00
CA ARG A 47 -8.21 26.42 -11.59
C ARG A 47 -7.30 26.28 -10.35
N TYR A 48 -7.57 25.28 -9.50
CA TYR A 48 -6.72 24.99 -8.35
C TYR A 48 -5.32 24.54 -8.75
N PHE A 49 -5.19 23.95 -9.92
CA PHE A 49 -3.96 23.37 -10.45
C PHE A 49 -3.22 24.29 -11.43
N ASP A 50 -3.74 25.51 -11.68
CA ASP A 50 -3.21 26.39 -12.73
C ASP A 50 -1.78 26.88 -12.43
N ASP A 51 -1.42 27.05 -11.16
CA ASP A 51 -0.12 27.55 -10.71
C ASP A 51 0.88 26.42 -10.37
N ILE A 52 0.55 25.16 -10.69
CA ILE A 52 1.43 24.02 -10.42
C ILE A 52 2.31 23.76 -11.65
N ASP A 53 3.61 24.01 -11.50
CA ASP A 53 4.62 23.78 -12.55
C ASP A 53 5.18 22.36 -12.56
N CYS A 54 5.21 21.69 -11.41
CA CYS A 54 5.80 20.36 -11.25
C CYS A 54 4.85 19.43 -10.47
N VAL A 55 4.72 18.20 -10.95
CA VAL A 55 4.00 17.13 -10.27
C VAL A 55 4.90 15.90 -10.11
N ILE A 56 4.89 15.35 -8.90
CA ILE A 56 5.55 14.09 -8.57
C ILE A 56 4.47 13.12 -8.10
N GLY A 57 4.31 12.02 -8.81
CA GLY A 57 3.38 10.95 -8.48
C GLY A 57 4.13 9.77 -7.87
N ASP A 58 3.86 9.48 -6.59
CA ASP A 58 4.28 8.24 -5.97
C ASP A 58 3.29 7.12 -6.31
N GLU A 59 3.75 5.88 -6.29
CA GLU A 59 2.98 4.71 -6.76
C GLU A 59 2.33 4.95 -8.12
N ALA A 60 3.14 5.43 -9.07
CA ALA A 60 2.68 5.87 -10.39
C ALA A 60 1.87 4.79 -11.15
N HIS A 61 2.06 3.52 -10.84
CA HIS A 61 1.27 2.42 -11.41
C HIS A 61 -0.25 2.52 -11.13
N LEU A 62 -0.66 3.29 -10.11
CA LEU A 62 -2.08 3.53 -9.79
C LEU A 62 -2.73 4.58 -10.70
N PHE A 63 -1.95 5.33 -11.49
CA PHE A 63 -2.45 6.43 -12.32
C PHE A 63 -3.27 5.98 -13.57
N LYS A 64 -3.55 4.70 -13.69
CA LYS A 64 -4.56 4.16 -14.60
C LYS A 64 -6.01 4.42 -14.15
N SER A 65 -6.24 4.77 -12.87
CA SER A 65 -7.57 5.05 -12.36
C SER A 65 -8.11 6.39 -12.88
N LYS A 66 -9.45 6.46 -13.07
CA LYS A 66 -10.12 7.68 -13.57
C LYS A 66 -9.83 8.92 -12.70
N SER A 67 -9.75 8.75 -11.38
CA SER A 67 -9.51 9.84 -10.45
C SER A 67 -8.12 10.45 -10.62
N LEU A 68 -7.08 9.60 -10.68
CA LEU A 68 -5.69 10.04 -10.83
C LEU A 68 -5.43 10.59 -12.24
N THR A 69 -5.94 9.94 -13.29
CA THR A 69 -5.89 10.47 -14.65
C THR A 69 -6.60 11.82 -14.75
N GLY A 70 -7.74 11.98 -14.06
CA GLY A 70 -8.48 13.24 -13.99
C GLY A 70 -7.69 14.37 -13.31
N ILE A 71 -6.91 14.07 -12.26
CA ILE A 71 -5.98 15.04 -11.66
C ILE A 71 -4.92 15.45 -12.67
N MET A 72 -4.28 14.50 -13.33
CA MET A 72 -3.22 14.77 -14.32
C MET A 72 -3.72 15.61 -15.49
N THR A 73 -4.98 15.44 -15.90
CA THR A 73 -5.62 16.26 -16.93
C THR A 73 -5.84 17.71 -16.47
N LYS A 74 -6.12 17.92 -15.18
CA LYS A 74 -6.28 19.26 -14.59
C LYS A 74 -4.93 19.99 -14.44
N LEU A 75 -3.84 19.26 -14.26
CA LEU A 75 -2.46 19.76 -14.17
C LEU A 75 -1.90 20.15 -15.55
N HIS A 76 -2.67 20.88 -16.37
CA HIS A 76 -2.33 21.16 -17.77
C HIS A 76 -1.14 22.11 -17.92
N ASN A 77 -0.85 22.96 -16.92
CA ASN A 77 0.29 23.86 -16.93
C ASN A 77 1.57 23.21 -16.35
N ALA A 78 1.47 22.06 -15.72
CA ALA A 78 2.62 21.38 -15.14
C ALA A 78 3.59 20.94 -16.26
N LYS A 79 4.74 21.61 -16.34
CA LYS A 79 5.81 21.36 -17.30
C LYS A 79 6.62 20.12 -16.94
N TYR A 80 6.79 19.88 -15.65
CA TYR A 80 7.58 18.78 -15.13
C TYR A 80 6.67 17.74 -14.49
N ARG A 81 6.77 16.49 -14.97
CA ARG A 81 5.91 15.40 -14.53
C ARG A 81 6.77 14.17 -14.26
N PHE A 82 6.84 13.75 -13.00
CA PHE A 82 7.62 12.59 -12.58
C PHE A 82 6.68 11.58 -11.92
N GLY A 83 6.81 10.32 -12.32
CA GLY A 83 6.11 9.21 -11.71
C GLY A 83 7.11 8.17 -11.21
N PHE A 84 7.02 7.80 -9.95
CA PHE A 84 7.86 6.77 -9.34
C PHE A 84 7.00 5.56 -8.98
N THR A 85 7.52 4.36 -9.24
CA THR A 85 6.88 3.10 -8.82
C THR A 85 7.90 1.99 -8.73
N GLY A 86 7.75 1.13 -7.74
CA GLY A 86 8.55 -0.09 -7.60
C GLY A 86 8.07 -1.22 -8.52
N THR A 87 6.84 -1.12 -9.05
CA THR A 87 6.19 -2.19 -9.81
C THR A 87 5.45 -1.66 -11.04
N LEU A 88 5.62 -2.34 -12.17
CA LEU A 88 4.75 -2.18 -13.34
C LEU A 88 4.06 -3.52 -13.60
N ASP A 89 2.76 -3.50 -13.92
CA ASP A 89 1.96 -4.71 -14.13
C ASP A 89 2.31 -5.49 -15.41
N GLY A 90 3.29 -5.02 -16.17
CA GLY A 90 3.75 -5.66 -17.40
C GLY A 90 2.81 -5.50 -18.61
N SER A 91 1.61 -4.96 -18.45
CA SER A 91 0.72 -4.73 -19.58
C SER A 91 1.18 -3.53 -20.42
N LYS A 92 1.20 -3.71 -21.75
CA LYS A 92 1.57 -2.63 -22.70
C LYS A 92 0.62 -1.43 -22.60
N THR A 93 -0.66 -1.68 -22.46
CA THR A 93 -1.69 -0.63 -22.36
C THR A 93 -1.47 0.24 -21.12
N HIS A 94 -1.15 -0.38 -19.98
CA HIS A 94 -0.85 0.34 -18.75
C HIS A 94 0.40 1.20 -18.90
N LYS A 95 1.46 0.64 -19.50
CA LYS A 95 2.69 1.39 -19.78
C LYS A 95 2.42 2.62 -20.64
N TRP A 96 1.63 2.49 -21.71
CA TRP A 96 1.28 3.62 -22.58
C TRP A 96 0.49 4.72 -21.85
N VAL A 97 -0.42 4.37 -20.95
CA VAL A 97 -1.11 5.36 -20.11
C VAL A 97 -0.11 6.14 -19.25
N LEU A 98 0.83 5.46 -18.60
CA LEU A 98 1.85 6.11 -17.80
C LEU A 98 2.79 6.98 -18.65
N GLU A 99 3.20 6.49 -19.81
CA GLU A 99 4.04 7.25 -20.74
C GLU A 99 3.31 8.51 -21.27
N GLY A 100 2.00 8.44 -21.47
CA GLY A 100 1.18 9.60 -21.83
C GLY A 100 1.05 10.65 -20.72
N LEU A 101 1.14 10.23 -19.45
CA LEU A 101 1.00 11.12 -18.30
C LEU A 101 2.34 11.70 -17.82
N PHE A 102 3.42 10.92 -17.84
CA PHE A 102 4.71 11.24 -17.23
C PHE A 102 5.89 11.25 -18.21
N GLY A 103 5.70 10.76 -19.43
CA GLY A 103 6.77 10.55 -20.38
C GLY A 103 7.35 9.13 -20.32
N SER A 104 8.47 8.91 -21.01
CA SER A 104 9.05 7.58 -21.19
C SER A 104 9.42 6.88 -19.88
N CYS A 105 8.99 5.64 -19.72
CA CYS A 105 9.33 4.81 -18.57
C CYS A 105 10.80 4.35 -18.64
N LYS A 106 11.54 4.58 -17.58
CA LYS A 106 12.94 4.12 -17.41
C LYS A 106 13.05 3.24 -16.18
N GLN A 107 13.64 2.06 -16.34
CA GLN A 107 14.03 1.24 -15.21
C GLN A 107 15.36 1.74 -14.66
N VAL A 108 15.35 2.21 -13.43
CA VAL A 108 16.54 2.78 -12.77
C VAL A 108 17.41 1.67 -12.18
N THR A 109 16.76 0.64 -11.58
CA THR A 109 17.47 -0.49 -10.95
C THR A 109 16.60 -1.74 -10.96
N LYS A 110 17.19 -2.88 -10.67
CA LYS A 110 16.49 -4.15 -10.50
C LYS A 110 16.53 -4.60 -9.05
N THR A 111 15.47 -5.27 -8.59
CA THR A 111 15.38 -5.83 -7.24
C THR A 111 16.58 -6.73 -6.90
N ASP A 112 17.03 -7.57 -7.84
CA ASP A 112 18.18 -8.47 -7.64
C ASP A 112 19.50 -7.69 -7.43
N GLU A 113 19.66 -6.55 -8.09
CA GLU A 113 20.83 -5.69 -7.93
C GLU A 113 20.83 -5.03 -6.54
N LEU A 114 19.67 -4.57 -6.08
CA LEU A 114 19.50 -4.00 -4.74
C LEU A 114 19.70 -5.03 -3.63
N ILE A 115 19.26 -6.27 -3.83
CA ILE A 115 19.51 -7.38 -2.88
C ILE A 115 21.01 -7.72 -2.84
N LYS A 116 21.68 -7.80 -3.99
CA LYS A 116 23.11 -8.11 -4.08
C LYS A 116 23.98 -7.02 -3.45
N SER A 117 23.58 -5.77 -3.59
CA SER A 117 24.28 -4.61 -3.00
C SER A 117 23.92 -4.33 -1.54
N GLY A 118 23.02 -5.13 -0.94
CA GLY A 118 22.65 -5.02 0.48
C GLY A 118 21.65 -3.91 0.80
N TYR A 119 21.09 -3.21 -0.20
CA TYR A 119 20.03 -2.23 0.01
C TYR A 119 18.68 -2.86 0.29
N LEU A 120 18.44 -4.08 -0.18
CA LEU A 120 17.24 -4.84 0.14
C LEU A 120 17.61 -6.16 0.81
N SER A 121 16.76 -6.56 1.76
CA SER A 121 16.89 -7.86 2.43
C SER A 121 16.68 -9.01 1.44
N LYS A 122 17.39 -10.12 1.68
CA LYS A 122 17.11 -11.37 0.96
C LYS A 122 15.72 -11.84 1.33
N PHE A 123 14.92 -12.19 0.32
CA PHE A 123 13.62 -12.80 0.56
C PHE A 123 13.43 -14.07 -0.26
N ARG A 124 12.55 -14.94 0.22
CA ARG A 124 12.19 -16.18 -0.44
C ARG A 124 10.66 -16.33 -0.45
N ILE A 125 10.10 -16.60 -1.61
CA ILE A 125 8.69 -16.92 -1.74
C ILE A 125 8.53 -18.44 -1.68
N LYS A 126 7.65 -18.91 -0.78
CA LYS A 126 7.18 -20.29 -0.73
C LYS A 126 5.69 -20.30 -1.04
N VAL A 127 5.30 -20.98 -2.09
CA VAL A 127 3.89 -21.14 -2.47
C VAL A 127 3.41 -22.48 -1.93
N LEU A 128 2.40 -22.46 -1.06
CA LEU A 128 1.78 -23.64 -0.51
C LEU A 128 0.46 -23.89 -1.25
N LEU A 129 0.38 -25.03 -1.93
CA LEU A 129 -0.83 -25.44 -2.63
C LEU A 129 -1.71 -26.25 -1.68
N CYS A 130 -2.88 -25.70 -1.35
CA CYS A 130 -3.88 -26.38 -0.53
C CYS A 130 -4.92 -27.01 -1.45
N ASN A 131 -4.90 -28.34 -1.55
CA ASN A 131 -5.91 -29.07 -2.34
C ASN A 131 -7.10 -29.43 -1.45
N HIS A 132 -8.31 -29.26 -1.99
CA HIS A 132 -9.56 -29.74 -1.42
C HIS A 132 -10.33 -30.57 -2.45
N ALA A 133 -11.33 -31.33 -2.00
CA ALA A 133 -12.18 -32.04 -2.92
C ALA A 133 -12.92 -31.05 -3.86
N PRO A 134 -13.10 -31.42 -5.13
CA PRO A 134 -13.86 -30.58 -6.06
C PRO A 134 -15.25 -30.25 -5.51
N GLN A 135 -15.60 -28.97 -5.54
CA GLN A 135 -16.91 -28.47 -5.15
C GLN A 135 -17.46 -27.55 -6.24
N TYR A 136 -18.77 -27.53 -6.36
CA TYR A 136 -19.48 -26.63 -7.25
C TYR A 136 -20.02 -25.45 -6.43
N PHE A 137 -19.83 -24.25 -6.91
CA PHE A 137 -20.34 -23.01 -6.30
C PHE A 137 -21.21 -22.30 -7.33
N GLU A 138 -22.36 -21.80 -6.89
CA GLU A 138 -23.27 -21.03 -7.74
C GLU A 138 -22.77 -19.60 -7.98
N SER A 139 -21.94 -19.09 -7.07
CA SER A 139 -21.40 -17.75 -7.15
C SER A 139 -19.94 -17.66 -6.65
N TYR A 140 -19.23 -16.66 -7.14
CA TYR A 140 -17.90 -16.31 -6.63
C TYR A 140 -17.90 -16.03 -5.12
N GLN A 141 -18.99 -15.46 -4.59
CA GLN A 141 -19.07 -15.16 -3.17
C GLN A 141 -19.14 -16.43 -2.32
N GLU A 142 -19.88 -17.45 -2.76
CA GLU A 142 -19.92 -18.76 -2.08
C GLU A 142 -18.56 -19.43 -2.07
N GLU A 143 -17.83 -19.38 -3.19
CA GLU A 143 -16.48 -19.92 -3.26
C GLU A 143 -15.56 -19.19 -2.26
N ILE A 144 -15.60 -17.87 -2.19
CA ILE A 144 -14.81 -17.09 -1.23
C ILE A 144 -15.19 -17.45 0.22
N ASP A 145 -16.48 -17.51 0.53
CA ASP A 145 -16.95 -17.84 1.88
C ASP A 145 -16.50 -19.26 2.29
N PHE A 146 -16.54 -20.22 1.38
CA PHE A 146 -15.97 -21.55 1.60
C PHE A 146 -14.47 -21.50 1.87
N LEU A 147 -13.71 -20.78 1.05
CA LEU A 147 -12.25 -20.70 1.18
C LEU A 147 -11.81 -20.02 2.49
N VAL A 148 -12.44 -18.93 2.88
CA VAL A 148 -12.05 -18.20 4.11
C VAL A 148 -12.45 -18.94 5.39
N GLN A 149 -13.51 -19.75 5.34
CA GLN A 149 -14.01 -20.53 6.47
C GLN A 149 -13.44 -21.97 6.50
N HIS A 150 -12.66 -22.36 5.51
CA HIS A 150 -12.17 -23.74 5.38
C HIS A 150 -11.25 -24.12 6.54
N ARG A 151 -11.72 -24.98 7.44
CA ARG A 151 -11.01 -25.37 8.66
C ARG A 151 -9.59 -25.90 8.41
N GLY A 152 -9.42 -26.76 7.43
CA GLY A 152 -8.11 -27.35 7.10
C GLY A 152 -7.09 -26.28 6.68
N ARG A 153 -7.51 -25.30 5.87
CA ARG A 153 -6.71 -24.18 5.45
C ARG A 153 -6.34 -23.27 6.64
N ASN A 154 -7.30 -22.93 7.47
CA ASN A 154 -7.06 -22.05 8.62
C ASN A 154 -6.17 -22.73 9.66
N ASN A 155 -6.33 -24.04 9.89
CA ASN A 155 -5.41 -24.82 10.74
C ASN A 155 -4.00 -24.88 10.17
N LEU A 156 -3.85 -25.01 8.84
CA LEU A 156 -2.52 -24.96 8.21
C LEU A 156 -1.87 -23.60 8.46
N ILE A 157 -2.58 -22.48 8.25
CA ILE A 157 -2.07 -21.13 8.50
C ILE A 157 -1.66 -20.99 9.98
N LYS A 158 -2.52 -21.40 10.88
CA LYS A 158 -2.25 -21.40 12.34
C LYS A 158 -0.96 -22.15 12.67
N ASN A 159 -0.81 -23.38 12.17
CA ASN A 159 0.37 -24.20 12.44
C ASN A 159 1.64 -23.56 11.87
N LEU A 160 1.56 -23.01 10.64
CA LEU A 160 2.69 -22.29 10.05
C LEU A 160 3.11 -21.09 10.91
N VAL A 161 2.15 -20.32 11.42
CA VAL A 161 2.46 -19.17 12.29
C VAL A 161 3.09 -19.63 13.60
N ALA A 162 2.62 -20.74 14.18
CA ALA A 162 3.19 -21.30 15.40
C ALA A 162 4.62 -21.82 15.20
N ASP A 163 4.91 -22.42 14.04
CA ASP A 163 6.21 -23.01 13.72
C ASP A 163 7.27 -21.98 13.26
N ILE A 164 6.86 -20.79 12.82
CA ILE A 164 7.79 -19.74 12.39
C ILE A 164 8.37 -19.03 13.61
N GLU A 165 9.68 -19.10 13.78
CA GLU A 165 10.41 -18.28 14.73
C GLU A 165 10.54 -16.83 14.21
N GLY A 166 10.36 -15.85 15.10
CA GLY A 166 10.48 -14.41 14.78
C GLY A 166 9.17 -13.75 14.36
N ASN A 167 9.30 -12.51 13.86
CA ASN A 167 8.16 -11.67 13.56
C ASN A 167 7.39 -12.20 12.34
N THR A 168 6.09 -12.32 12.49
CA THR A 168 5.22 -12.89 11.46
C THR A 168 4.06 -11.95 11.16
N LEU A 169 3.88 -11.60 9.88
CA LEU A 169 2.73 -10.83 9.41
C LEU A 169 1.78 -11.74 8.65
N VAL A 170 0.53 -11.81 9.11
CA VAL A 170 -0.56 -12.54 8.43
C VAL A 170 -1.50 -11.56 7.79
N LEU A 171 -1.60 -11.58 6.46
CA LEU A 171 -2.48 -10.68 5.70
C LEU A 171 -3.82 -11.35 5.39
N PHE A 172 -4.90 -10.60 5.54
CA PHE A 172 -6.26 -11.04 5.26
C PHE A 172 -7.07 -9.90 4.60
N ASN A 173 -8.14 -10.25 3.85
CA ASN A 173 -9.00 -9.27 3.18
C ASN A 173 -10.33 -9.03 3.90
N TYR A 174 -10.84 -10.03 4.64
CA TYR A 174 -12.15 -9.99 5.28
C TYR A 174 -11.96 -9.98 6.79
N ILE A 175 -12.39 -8.90 7.46
CA ILE A 175 -12.20 -8.72 8.89
C ILE A 175 -13.01 -9.77 9.66
N GLU A 176 -14.33 -9.67 9.62
CA GLU A 176 -15.25 -10.51 10.40
C GLU A 176 -15.25 -11.99 9.98
N LYS A 177 -15.23 -12.24 8.67
CA LYS A 177 -15.36 -13.61 8.13
C LYS A 177 -14.08 -14.44 8.20
N HIS A 178 -12.91 -13.79 8.27
CA HIS A 178 -11.62 -14.47 8.19
C HIS A 178 -10.61 -13.97 9.21
N GLY A 179 -10.39 -12.66 9.28
CA GLY A 179 -9.36 -12.06 10.14
C GLY A 179 -9.57 -12.37 11.62
N GLU A 180 -10.75 -12.06 12.14
CA GLU A 180 -11.10 -12.30 13.56
C GLU A 180 -11.03 -13.79 13.95
N PRO A 181 -11.71 -14.72 13.23
CA PRO A 181 -11.62 -16.15 13.56
C PRO A 181 -10.20 -16.71 13.44
N LEU A 182 -9.42 -16.23 12.45
CA LEU A 182 -8.04 -16.66 12.26
C LEU A 182 -7.13 -16.12 13.37
N TYR A 183 -7.34 -14.87 13.78
CA TYR A 183 -6.61 -14.27 14.89
C TYR A 183 -6.86 -15.02 16.20
N GLU A 184 -8.12 -15.32 16.54
CA GLU A 184 -8.46 -16.11 17.73
C GLU A 184 -7.80 -17.49 17.70
N LEU A 185 -7.86 -18.15 16.53
CA LEU A 185 -7.27 -19.47 16.36
C LEU A 185 -5.74 -19.44 16.56
N ILE A 186 -5.06 -18.43 16.04
CA ILE A 186 -3.61 -18.24 16.20
C ILE A 186 -3.28 -17.87 17.66
N ASN A 187 -3.96 -16.88 18.22
CA ASN A 187 -3.72 -16.36 19.57
C ASN A 187 -3.85 -17.45 20.63
N ASN A 188 -4.81 -18.37 20.46
CA ASN A 188 -5.01 -19.51 21.37
C ASN A 188 -3.98 -20.65 21.19
N THR A 189 -3.09 -20.56 20.19
CA THR A 189 -2.15 -21.64 19.85
C THR A 189 -0.69 -21.26 20.07
N VAL A 190 -0.35 -19.98 19.86
CA VAL A 190 1.02 -19.49 20.05
C VAL A 190 1.36 -19.40 21.55
N ASP A 191 2.65 -19.49 21.87
CA ASP A 191 3.16 -19.35 23.22
C ASP A 191 2.73 -18.00 23.85
N GLU A 192 2.41 -18.00 25.15
CA GLU A 192 2.01 -16.80 25.89
C GLU A 192 3.05 -15.67 25.87
N GLN A 193 4.32 -16.01 25.66
CA GLN A 193 5.40 -15.03 25.52
C GLN A 193 5.39 -14.34 24.14
N ARG A 194 4.72 -14.93 23.15
CA ARG A 194 4.61 -14.37 21.80
C ARG A 194 3.42 -13.44 21.70
N LYS A 195 3.68 -12.15 21.66
CA LYS A 195 2.62 -11.14 21.50
C LYS A 195 1.96 -11.25 20.11
N THR A 196 0.64 -11.18 20.10
CA THR A 196 -0.16 -11.13 18.88
C THR A 196 -0.94 -9.82 18.82
N PHE A 197 -1.07 -9.26 17.62
CA PHE A 197 -1.77 -8.02 17.39
C PHE A 197 -2.76 -8.19 16.24
N PHE A 198 -3.97 -7.69 16.39
CA PHE A 198 -4.97 -7.65 15.33
C PHE A 198 -5.17 -6.22 14.87
N VAL A 199 -4.76 -5.94 13.62
CA VAL A 199 -4.79 -4.59 13.04
C VAL A 199 -5.64 -4.60 11.78
N HIS A 200 -6.57 -3.66 11.69
CA HIS A 200 -7.44 -3.46 10.52
C HIS A 200 -7.75 -1.96 10.36
N GLY A 201 -8.50 -1.58 9.31
CA GLY A 201 -8.77 -0.19 8.98
C GLY A 201 -9.53 0.64 10.03
N GLY A 202 -10.11 -0.01 11.05
CA GLY A 202 -10.76 0.64 12.20
C GLY A 202 -9.89 0.68 13.47
N THR A 203 -8.66 0.16 13.41
CA THR A 203 -7.74 0.18 14.55
C THR A 203 -7.17 1.57 14.76
N ASP A 204 -7.10 2.01 16.02
CA ASP A 204 -6.53 3.32 16.38
C ASP A 204 -5.06 3.41 15.93
N VAL A 205 -4.68 4.59 15.43
CA VAL A 205 -3.32 4.87 14.93
C VAL A 205 -2.27 4.71 16.03
N GLU A 206 -2.59 5.06 17.28
CA GLU A 206 -1.68 4.88 18.42
C GLU A 206 -1.43 3.39 18.69
N ALA A 207 -2.46 2.55 18.58
CA ALA A 207 -2.31 1.11 18.72
C ALA A 207 -1.45 0.50 17.61
N VAL A 208 -1.60 0.99 16.37
CA VAL A 208 -0.77 0.57 15.24
C VAL A 208 0.69 0.98 15.45
N SER A 209 0.94 2.21 15.92
CA SER A 209 2.29 2.70 16.23
C SER A 209 2.98 1.85 17.31
N TYR A 210 2.24 1.42 18.33
CA TYR A 210 2.76 0.54 19.37
C TYR A 210 3.21 -0.82 18.80
N THR A 211 2.50 -1.37 17.82
CA THR A 211 2.90 -2.63 17.17
C THR A 211 4.23 -2.49 16.39
N HIS A 212 4.50 -1.35 15.81
CA HIS A 212 5.77 -1.08 15.11
C HIS A 212 6.97 -0.94 16.05
N LEU A 213 6.76 -0.45 17.27
CA LEU A 213 7.82 -0.27 18.27
C LEU A 213 8.20 -1.56 19.01
N THR A 214 7.36 -2.60 18.94
CA THR A 214 7.55 -3.86 19.67
C THR A 214 7.95 -5.03 18.77
N LEU A 215 8.10 -4.79 17.47
CA LEU A 215 8.62 -5.70 16.48
C LEU A 215 10.09 -5.37 16.21
#